data_ea83cc320bc5bcdd84ea72a942f0a893
#
_entry.id   ea83cc320bc5bcdd84ea72a942f0a893
#
_cell.length_a   1.000
_cell.length_b   1.000
_cell.length_c   1.000
_cell.angle_alpha   90.00
_cell.angle_beta   90.00
_cell.angle_gamma   90.00
#
_symmetry.space_group_name_H-M   'P 1'
#
loop_
_entity.id
_entity.type
_entity.pdbx_description
1 polymer ?
#
loop_
_entity_poly.entity_id
_entity_poly.type
_entity_poly.pdbx_seq_one_letter_code
_entity_poly.pdbx_strand_id
1 'polypeptide(L)'
;MQIKTQDKIVQDVLRKMDERSLIGQKKYGATMMEEIEGQKKDLSRFIVDVQEELMDAILYLESARHCLQDEIEEAMIKLIQVNEEKIL
;
A
#
# COMPACT_ATOMS: atom_id res chain seq x y z
N MET A 1 -15.67 11.68 15.25
CA MET A 1 -14.80 10.78 16.05
C MET A 1 -13.38 11.32 16.05
N GLN A 2 -12.79 11.49 17.23
CA GLN A 2 -11.40 11.95 17.33
C GLN A 2 -10.46 10.77 17.47
N ILE A 3 -9.33 10.85 16.77
CA ILE A 3 -8.27 9.86 16.88
C ILE A 3 -7.54 10.09 18.21
N LYS A 4 -7.53 9.11 19.09
CA LYS A 4 -6.96 9.22 20.44
C LYS A 4 -5.53 8.70 20.54
N THR A 5 -5.10 7.84 19.63
CA THR A 5 -3.75 7.28 19.65
C THR A 5 -2.69 8.35 19.39
N GLN A 6 -1.56 8.24 20.09
CA GLN A 6 -0.38 9.07 19.87
C GLN A 6 0.60 8.43 18.88
N ASP A 7 0.32 7.20 18.44
CA ASP A 7 1.16 6.49 17.50
C ASP A 7 1.07 7.14 16.12
N LYS A 8 2.17 7.71 15.67
CA LYS A 8 2.28 8.43 14.39
C LYS A 8 1.97 7.53 13.19
N ILE A 9 2.39 6.27 13.24
CA ILE A 9 2.14 5.31 12.16
C ILE A 9 0.64 5.04 12.03
N VAL A 10 -0.05 4.83 13.15
CA VAL A 10 -1.50 4.61 13.18
C VAL A 10 -2.24 5.84 12.68
N GLN A 11 -1.84 7.03 13.13
CA GLN A 11 -2.45 8.29 12.69
C GLN A 11 -2.34 8.46 11.18
N ASP A 12 -1.16 8.16 10.60
CA ASP A 12 -0.93 8.27 9.17
C ASP A 12 -1.79 7.28 8.37
N VAL A 13 -1.91 6.04 8.84
CA VAL A 13 -2.77 5.03 8.20
C VAL A 13 -4.24 5.44 8.24
N LEU A 14 -4.72 5.91 9.39
CA LEU A 14 -6.12 6.36 9.54
C LEU A 14 -6.44 7.52 8.60
N ARG A 15 -5.51 8.47 8.47
CA ARG A 15 -5.67 9.59 7.56
C ARG A 15 -5.75 9.14 6.10
N LYS A 16 -4.88 8.22 5.70
CA LYS A 16 -4.90 7.63 4.35
C LYS A 16 -6.19 6.85 4.08
N MET A 17 -6.71 6.14 5.07
CA MET A 17 -7.97 5.42 4.95
C MET A 17 -9.15 6.38 4.73
N ASP A 18 -9.18 7.47 5.47
CA ASP A 18 -10.21 8.50 5.32
C ASP A 18 -10.19 9.11 3.90
N GLU A 19 -9.01 9.54 3.44
CA GLU A 19 -8.83 10.08 2.09
C GLU A 19 -9.23 9.08 1.01
N ARG A 20 -8.82 7.82 1.16
CA ARG A 20 -9.14 6.76 0.22
C ARG A 20 -10.64 6.49 0.16
N SER A 21 -11.33 6.52 1.31
CA SER A 21 -12.78 6.35 1.39
C SER A 21 -13.50 7.45 0.60
N LEU A 22 -13.09 8.70 0.79
CA LEU A 22 -13.69 9.83 0.07
C LEU A 22 -13.48 9.74 -1.44
N ILE A 23 -12.28 9.35 -1.87
CA ILE A 23 -11.97 9.14 -3.29
C ILE A 23 -12.85 8.01 -3.86
N GLY A 24 -12.98 6.91 -3.14
CA GLY A 24 -13.82 5.79 -3.55
C GLY A 24 -15.29 6.15 -3.67
N GLN A 25 -15.83 6.89 -2.72
CA GLN A 25 -17.21 7.37 -2.74
C GLN A 25 -17.47 8.25 -3.97
N LYS A 26 -16.55 9.14 -4.28
CA LYS A 26 -16.65 10.00 -5.46
C LYS A 26 -16.60 9.18 -6.75
N LYS A 27 -15.73 8.19 -6.82
CA LYS A 27 -15.52 7.36 -8.01
C LYS A 27 -16.71 6.42 -8.28
N TYR A 28 -17.23 5.77 -7.23
CA TYR A 28 -18.25 4.73 -7.35
C TYR A 28 -19.67 5.24 -7.05
N GLY A 29 -19.80 6.45 -6.49
CA GLY A 29 -21.09 7.06 -6.21
C GLY A 29 -21.80 6.50 -4.98
N ALA A 30 -21.13 5.68 -4.16
CA ALA A 30 -21.74 5.06 -2.99
C ALA A 30 -20.69 4.71 -1.94
N THR A 31 -21.11 4.68 -0.67
CA THR A 31 -20.32 4.10 0.41
C THR A 31 -20.45 2.57 0.39
N MET A 32 -19.56 1.88 1.07
CA MET A 32 -19.67 0.42 1.23
C MET A 32 -20.97 0.00 1.92
N MET A 33 -21.42 0.77 2.92
CA MET A 33 -22.68 0.50 3.60
C MET A 33 -23.88 0.65 2.65
N GLU A 34 -23.86 1.66 1.79
CA GLU A 34 -24.90 1.84 0.77
C GLU A 34 -24.93 0.69 -0.25
N GLU A 35 -23.77 0.16 -0.61
CA GLU A 35 -23.71 -1.00 -1.51
C GLU A 35 -24.32 -2.25 -0.87
N ILE A 36 -24.10 -2.46 0.44
CA ILE A 36 -24.70 -3.57 1.19
C ILE A 36 -26.23 -3.38 1.28
N GLU A 37 -26.66 -2.21 1.71
CA GLU A 37 -28.08 -1.89 1.88
C GLU A 37 -28.85 -1.95 0.56
N GLY A 38 -28.22 -1.53 -0.52
CA GLY A 38 -28.78 -1.59 -1.87
C GLY A 38 -28.70 -2.97 -2.52
N GLN A 39 -28.16 -3.96 -1.82
CA GLN A 39 -27.96 -5.33 -2.33
C GLN A 39 -27.14 -5.42 -3.61
N LYS A 40 -26.28 -4.42 -3.85
CA LYS A 40 -25.43 -4.38 -5.03
C LYS A 40 -24.18 -5.24 -4.86
N LYS A 41 -23.83 -5.54 -3.61
CA LYS A 41 -22.65 -6.29 -3.26
C LYS A 41 -22.94 -7.21 -2.09
N ASP A 42 -22.75 -8.50 -2.26
CA ASP A 42 -22.99 -9.51 -1.23
C ASP A 42 -21.68 -10.02 -0.62
N LEU A 43 -21.79 -10.94 0.34
CA LEU A 43 -20.65 -11.55 1.03
C LEU A 43 -19.67 -12.18 0.04
N SER A 44 -20.17 -12.90 -0.95
CA SER A 44 -19.36 -13.56 -1.96
C SER A 44 -18.49 -12.55 -2.73
N ARG A 45 -19.08 -11.42 -3.13
CA ARG A 45 -18.38 -10.37 -3.87
C ARG A 45 -17.32 -9.70 -3.00
N PHE A 46 -17.61 -9.42 -1.73
CA PHE A 46 -16.62 -8.86 -0.81
C PHE A 46 -15.43 -9.81 -0.60
N ILE A 47 -15.68 -11.12 -0.51
CA ILE A 47 -14.61 -12.12 -0.39
C ILE A 47 -13.70 -12.11 -1.62
N VAL A 48 -14.28 -12.08 -2.83
CA VAL A 48 -13.51 -12.01 -4.08
C VAL A 48 -12.67 -10.74 -4.12
N ASP A 49 -13.24 -9.60 -3.75
CA ASP A 49 -12.52 -8.33 -3.73
C ASP A 49 -11.33 -8.36 -2.77
N VAL A 50 -11.50 -8.94 -1.57
CA VAL A 50 -10.40 -9.10 -0.61
C VAL A 50 -9.31 -10.01 -1.17
N GLN A 51 -9.69 -11.11 -1.80
CA GLN A 51 -8.72 -12.02 -2.43
C GLN A 51 -7.91 -11.31 -3.52
N GLU A 52 -8.57 -10.53 -4.37
CA GLU A 52 -7.89 -9.76 -5.41
C GLU A 52 -6.92 -8.75 -4.82
N GLU A 53 -7.33 -8.02 -3.79
CA GLU A 53 -6.47 -7.04 -3.11
C GLU A 53 -5.28 -7.69 -2.42
N LEU A 54 -5.46 -8.88 -1.83
CA LEU A 54 -4.37 -9.62 -1.21
C LEU A 54 -3.35 -10.09 -2.26
N MET A 55 -3.82 -10.54 -3.43
CA MET A 55 -2.93 -10.88 -4.55
C MET A 55 -2.15 -9.66 -5.02
N ASP A 56 -2.80 -8.52 -5.18
CA ASP A 56 -2.14 -7.26 -5.55
C ASP A 56 -1.11 -6.84 -4.50
N ALA A 57 -1.43 -6.98 -3.21
CA ALA A 57 -0.51 -6.66 -2.13
C ALA A 57 0.76 -7.53 -2.21
N ILE A 58 0.63 -8.81 -2.52
CA ILE A 58 1.78 -9.71 -2.70
C ILE A 58 2.64 -9.25 -3.88
N LEU A 59 2.02 -8.88 -4.99
CA LEU A 59 2.74 -8.38 -6.17
C LEU A 59 3.49 -7.08 -5.86
N TYR A 60 2.88 -6.17 -5.12
CA TYR A 60 3.54 -4.93 -4.69
C TYR A 60 4.72 -5.19 -3.76
N LEU A 61 4.57 -6.13 -2.82
CA LEU A 61 5.66 -6.50 -1.92
C LEU A 61 6.84 -7.11 -2.70
N GLU A 62 6.57 -7.99 -3.65
CA GLU A 62 7.63 -8.59 -4.47
C GLU A 62 8.32 -7.54 -5.34
N SER A 63 7.55 -6.62 -5.91
CA SER A 63 8.11 -5.49 -6.67
C SER A 63 9.02 -4.63 -5.78
N ALA A 64 8.60 -4.35 -4.56
CA ALA A 64 9.41 -3.60 -3.60
C ALA A 64 10.71 -4.33 -3.26
N ARG A 65 10.66 -5.66 -3.11
CA ARG A 65 11.87 -6.46 -2.87
C ARG A 65 12.87 -6.35 -4.02
N HIS A 66 12.39 -6.38 -5.26
CA HIS A 66 13.26 -6.22 -6.43
C HIS A 66 13.90 -4.83 -6.47
N CYS A 67 13.14 -3.77 -6.17
CA CYS A 67 13.69 -2.42 -6.08
C CYS A 67 14.76 -2.30 -4.99
N LEU A 68 14.52 -2.88 -3.82
CA LEU A 68 15.47 -2.87 -2.71
C LEU A 68 16.75 -3.63 -3.09
N GLN A 69 16.62 -4.77 -3.74
CA GLN A 69 17.77 -5.56 -4.20
C GLN A 69 18.63 -4.74 -5.17
N ASP A 70 18.03 -4.07 -6.13
CA ASP A 70 18.73 -3.22 -7.09
C ASP A 70 19.45 -2.07 -6.38
N GLU A 71 18.82 -1.42 -5.41
CA GLU A 71 19.43 -0.34 -4.62
C GLU A 71 20.63 -0.82 -3.83
N ILE A 72 20.55 -2.02 -3.23
CA ILE A 72 21.67 -2.63 -2.50
C ILE A 72 22.83 -2.92 -3.46
N GLU A 73 22.56 -3.49 -4.61
CA GLU A 73 23.56 -3.78 -5.64
C GLU A 73 24.26 -2.50 -6.13
N GLU A 74 23.50 -1.45 -6.41
CA GLU A 74 24.05 -0.16 -6.80
C GLU A 74 24.96 0.45 -5.71
N ALA A 75 24.54 0.38 -4.47
CA ALA A 75 25.32 0.87 -3.33
C ALA A 75 26.63 0.09 -3.18
N MET A 76 26.60 -1.24 -3.37
CA MET A 76 27.80 -2.09 -3.31
C MET A 76 28.76 -1.78 -4.45
N ILE A 77 28.27 -1.58 -5.66
CA ILE A 77 29.08 -1.20 -6.82
C ILE A 77 29.79 0.14 -6.57
N LYS A 78 29.08 1.14 -6.03
CA LYS A 78 29.65 2.44 -5.68
C LYS A 78 30.75 2.33 -4.65
N LEU A 79 30.57 1.48 -3.64
CA LEU A 79 31.62 1.22 -2.61
C LEU A 79 32.86 0.60 -3.21
N ILE A 80 32.71 -0.36 -4.12
CA ILE A 80 33.82 -1.01 -4.81
C ILE A 80 34.57 0.01 -5.66
N GLN A 81 33.88 0.86 -6.40
CA GLN A 81 34.49 1.91 -7.22
C GLN A 81 35.32 2.89 -6.37
N VAL A 82 34.78 3.34 -5.24
CA VAL A 82 35.48 4.23 -4.32
C VAL A 82 36.77 3.56 -3.78
N ASN A 83 36.72 2.29 -3.42
CA ASN A 83 37.87 1.55 -2.96
C ASN A 83 38.94 1.41 -4.05
N GLU A 84 38.55 1.15 -5.28
CA GLU A 84 39.45 1.08 -6.44
C GLU A 84 40.16 2.42 -6.68
N GLU A 85 39.42 3.53 -6.61
CA GLU A 85 40.00 4.88 -6.74
C GLU A 85 41.01 5.19 -5.64
N LYS A 86 40.80 4.72 -4.42
CA LYS A 86 41.73 4.91 -3.29
C LYS A 86 43.02 4.12 -3.41
N ILE A 87 43.00 3.03 -4.13
CA ILE A 87 44.17 2.17 -4.35
C ILE A 87 45.10 2.75 -5.43
N LEU A 88 44.54 3.51 -6.33
CA LEU A 88 45.28 4.17 -7.38
C LEU A 88 45.89 5.48 -6.89
#